data_f7ffac4fbaa147749a641303dc1aa51c
#
_entry.id   f7ffac4fbaa147749a641303dc1aa51c
#
_cell.length_a   1.000
_cell.length_b   1.000
_cell.length_c   1.000
_cell.angle_alpha   90.00
_cell.angle_beta   90.00
_cell.angle_gamma   90.00
#
_symmetry.space_group_name_H-M   'P 1'
#
loop_
_entity.id
_entity.type
_entity.pdbx_description
1 polymer ?
#
loop_
_entity_poly.entity_id
_entity_poly.type
_entity_poly.pdbx_seq_one_letter_code
_entity_poly.pdbx_strand_id
1 'polypeptide(L)'
;GRTDLEVQSDPALGREYYEEDLHILASGQGSHRVSRVPLPSGLVYLEIKKNPVRLHGAVIGIIGVINDITQQVTQERELKELSFRDKLTGLYNRNYLETRMRRFVRADDFPASLIMADCNYLKRVNDTMGHEYGDLMLQRVARCIQDSIPQAPWPCGWAGTSFSFSAPSALPTRPRPSSPASASV
;
A
#
# COMPACT_ATOMS: atom_id res chain seq x y z
N GLY A 1 -14.22 -17.99 36.35
CA GLY A 1 -13.90 -17.32 35.10
C GLY A 1 -12.71 -17.99 34.42
N ARG A 2 -12.58 -17.80 33.13
CA ARG A 2 -11.41 -18.26 32.36
C ARG A 2 -10.57 -17.05 32.02
N THR A 3 -9.25 -17.25 31.95
CA THR A 3 -8.30 -16.24 31.50
C THR A 3 -8.10 -16.31 29.99
N ASP A 4 -7.51 -15.27 29.40
CA ASP A 4 -7.16 -15.26 27.96
C ASP A 4 -6.21 -16.42 27.59
N LEU A 5 -5.38 -16.87 28.54
CA LEU A 5 -4.51 -18.04 28.38
C LEU A 5 -5.28 -19.35 28.17
N GLU A 6 -6.52 -19.44 28.70
CA GLU A 6 -7.35 -20.65 28.64
C GLU A 6 -8.37 -20.61 27.48
N VAL A 7 -8.65 -19.42 26.94
CA VAL A 7 -9.71 -19.21 25.94
C VAL A 7 -9.13 -19.06 24.53
N GLN A 8 -7.92 -18.48 24.40
CA GLN A 8 -7.30 -18.29 23.12
C GLN A 8 -6.75 -19.61 22.54
N SER A 9 -7.10 -19.89 21.30
CA SER A 9 -6.57 -21.05 20.57
C SER A 9 -5.08 -20.91 20.21
N ASP A 10 -4.58 -19.66 20.11
CA ASP A 10 -3.16 -19.35 19.96
C ASP A 10 -2.54 -18.99 21.32
N PRO A 11 -1.66 -19.86 21.88
CA PRO A 11 -1.04 -19.60 23.19
C PRO A 11 -0.17 -18.34 23.23
N ALA A 12 0.43 -17.93 22.10
CA ALA A 12 1.23 -16.72 22.04
C ALA A 12 0.38 -15.48 22.16
N LEU A 13 -0.73 -15.45 21.43
CA LEU A 13 -1.72 -14.37 21.48
C LEU A 13 -2.41 -14.27 22.84
N GLY A 14 -2.75 -15.42 23.45
CA GLY A 14 -3.30 -15.46 24.81
C GLY A 14 -2.35 -14.87 25.84
N ARG A 15 -1.06 -15.14 25.73
CA ARG A 15 -0.03 -14.58 26.61
C ARG A 15 0.12 -13.08 26.45
N GLU A 16 0.13 -12.60 25.20
CA GLU A 16 0.19 -11.17 24.88
C GLU A 16 -0.99 -10.41 25.52
N TYR A 17 -2.20 -10.94 25.42
CA TYR A 17 -3.39 -10.32 26.00
C TYR A 17 -3.35 -10.31 27.52
N TYR A 18 -2.90 -11.40 28.12
CA TYR A 18 -2.77 -11.52 29.57
C TYR A 18 -1.70 -10.56 30.14
N GLU A 19 -0.56 -10.44 29.48
CA GLU A 19 0.51 -9.48 29.87
C GLU A 19 0.04 -8.03 29.73
N GLU A 20 -0.71 -7.71 28.67
CA GLU A 20 -1.33 -6.40 28.48
C GLU A 20 -2.30 -6.07 29.63
N ASP A 21 -3.14 -7.02 30.02
CA ASP A 21 -4.09 -6.84 31.13
C ASP A 21 -3.37 -6.62 32.46
N LEU A 22 -2.33 -7.39 32.76
CA LEU A 22 -1.50 -7.16 33.93
C LEU A 22 -0.86 -5.77 33.95
N HIS A 23 -0.39 -5.31 32.79
CA HIS A 23 0.19 -3.96 32.64
C HIS A 23 -0.86 -2.87 32.92
N ILE A 24 -2.08 -3.01 32.41
CA ILE A 24 -3.18 -2.06 32.64
C ILE A 24 -3.55 -2.02 34.12
N LEU A 25 -3.64 -3.18 34.79
CA LEU A 25 -3.94 -3.27 36.20
C LEU A 25 -2.87 -2.61 37.07
N ALA A 26 -1.59 -2.80 36.73
CA ALA A 26 -0.48 -2.27 37.48
C ALA A 26 -0.24 -0.76 37.24
N SER A 27 -0.33 -0.31 35.99
CA SER A 27 -0.05 1.08 35.61
C SER A 27 -1.27 1.99 35.78
N GLY A 28 -2.45 1.41 35.71
CA GLY A 28 -3.71 2.16 35.65
C GLY A 28 -3.91 2.99 34.37
N GLN A 29 -3.16 2.65 33.30
CA GLN A 29 -3.28 3.26 31.98
C GLN A 29 -3.99 2.28 31.03
N GLY A 30 -4.90 2.80 30.20
CA GLY A 30 -5.58 2.00 29.19
C GLY A 30 -4.70 1.71 27.98
N SER A 31 -5.14 0.75 27.17
CA SER A 31 -4.54 0.43 25.88
C SER A 31 -5.50 0.63 24.72
N HIS A 32 -4.95 0.91 23.54
CA HIS A 32 -5.69 0.99 22.28
C HIS A 32 -4.84 0.42 21.16
N ARG A 33 -5.39 -0.56 20.45
CA ARG A 33 -4.70 -1.15 19.28
C ARG A 33 -5.68 -1.61 18.23
N VAL A 34 -5.16 -1.77 16.99
CA VAL A 34 -5.86 -2.43 15.89
C VAL A 34 -5.13 -3.72 15.56
N SER A 35 -5.84 -4.83 15.69
CA SER A 35 -5.33 -6.18 15.39
C SER A 35 -5.88 -6.68 14.06
N ARG A 36 -5.04 -7.39 13.29
CA ARG A 36 -5.43 -8.09 12.07
C ARG A 36 -5.54 -9.57 12.38
N VAL A 37 -6.73 -10.10 12.26
CA VAL A 37 -7.02 -11.50 12.59
C VAL A 37 -7.39 -12.25 11.31
N PRO A 38 -6.60 -13.25 10.90
CA PRO A 38 -6.97 -14.11 9.78
C PRO A 38 -8.03 -15.10 10.25
N LEU A 39 -9.19 -15.07 9.61
CA LEU A 39 -10.27 -16.03 9.80
C LEU A 39 -10.48 -16.86 8.52
N PRO A 40 -11.11 -18.03 8.58
CA PRO A 40 -11.46 -18.81 7.38
C PRO A 40 -12.31 -18.02 6.36
N SER A 41 -13.07 -17.03 6.85
CA SER A 41 -13.89 -16.12 6.04
C SER A 41 -13.13 -14.95 5.42
N GLY A 42 -11.86 -14.74 5.82
CA GLY A 42 -11.03 -13.63 5.38
C GLY A 42 -10.33 -12.90 6.51
N LEU A 43 -9.67 -11.79 6.16
CA LEU A 43 -8.95 -10.96 7.12
C LEU A 43 -9.90 -9.98 7.80
N VAL A 44 -9.96 -10.02 9.13
CA VAL A 44 -10.77 -9.14 9.97
C VAL A 44 -9.88 -8.14 10.70
N TYR A 45 -10.33 -6.89 10.79
CA TYR A 45 -9.67 -5.82 11.53
C TYR A 45 -10.46 -5.52 12.79
N LEU A 46 -9.86 -5.74 13.96
CA LEU A 46 -10.48 -5.50 15.26
C LEU A 46 -9.80 -4.31 15.94
N GLU A 47 -10.58 -3.29 16.27
CA GLU A 47 -10.16 -2.22 17.17
C GLU A 47 -10.42 -2.66 18.60
N ILE A 48 -9.37 -2.74 19.42
CA ILE A 48 -9.43 -3.19 20.81
C ILE A 48 -9.04 -2.01 21.70
N LYS A 49 -9.95 -1.63 22.59
CA LYS A 49 -9.73 -0.59 23.60
C LYS A 49 -9.95 -1.21 24.98
N LYS A 50 -8.95 -1.13 25.85
CA LYS A 50 -9.03 -1.59 27.22
C LYS A 50 -8.76 -0.42 28.16
N ASN A 51 -9.61 -0.25 29.19
CA ASN A 51 -9.46 0.80 30.18
C ASN A 51 -9.58 0.23 31.59
N PRO A 52 -8.79 0.74 32.56
CA PRO A 52 -8.93 0.34 33.95
C PRO A 52 -10.21 0.86 34.55
N VAL A 53 -10.90 0.02 35.27
CA VAL A 53 -12.04 0.38 36.10
C VAL A 53 -11.57 0.73 37.52
N ARG A 54 -11.91 1.90 38.01
CA ARG A 54 -11.47 2.39 39.32
C ARG A 54 -12.63 2.49 40.30
N LEU A 55 -12.35 2.08 41.53
CA LEU A 55 -13.27 2.30 42.68
C LEU A 55 -12.44 2.89 43.82
N HIS A 56 -12.90 4.02 44.36
CA HIS A 56 -12.19 4.76 45.43
C HIS A 56 -10.68 5.01 45.13
N GLY A 57 -10.33 5.24 43.87
CA GLY A 57 -8.95 5.48 43.41
C GLY A 57 -8.14 4.22 43.11
N ALA A 58 -8.55 3.04 43.56
CA ALA A 58 -7.92 1.77 43.28
C ALA A 58 -8.42 1.18 41.96
N VAL A 59 -7.52 0.59 41.16
CA VAL A 59 -7.90 -0.18 39.95
C VAL A 59 -8.44 -1.53 40.41
N ILE A 60 -9.72 -1.80 40.09
CA ILE A 60 -10.41 -3.01 40.50
C ILE A 60 -10.68 -3.98 39.35
N GLY A 61 -10.41 -3.57 38.14
CA GLY A 61 -10.62 -4.40 36.95
C GLY A 61 -10.34 -3.65 35.63
N ILE A 62 -10.67 -4.31 34.55
CA ILE A 62 -10.51 -3.78 33.20
C ILE A 62 -11.86 -3.89 32.49
N ILE A 63 -12.19 -2.86 31.71
CA ILE A 63 -13.28 -2.92 30.72
C ILE A 63 -12.65 -2.90 29.32
N GLY A 64 -12.98 -3.90 28.50
CA GLY A 64 -12.57 -3.99 27.12
C GLY A 64 -13.73 -3.79 26.16
N VAL A 65 -13.49 -3.04 25.09
CA VAL A 65 -14.41 -2.91 23.96
C VAL A 65 -13.67 -3.38 22.71
N ILE A 66 -14.30 -4.28 21.96
CA ILE A 66 -13.79 -4.81 20.71
C ILE A 66 -14.78 -4.44 19.61
N ASN A 67 -14.33 -3.66 18.63
CA ASN A 67 -15.12 -3.28 17.47
C ASN A 67 -14.55 -3.94 16.22
N ASP A 68 -15.39 -4.57 15.41
CA ASP A 68 -15.03 -4.96 14.07
C ASP A 68 -15.07 -3.73 13.16
N ILE A 69 -13.87 -3.30 12.71
CA ILE A 69 -13.69 -2.15 11.82
C ILE A 69 -13.33 -2.59 10.39
N THR A 70 -13.54 -3.85 10.05
CA THR A 70 -13.17 -4.43 8.75
C THR A 70 -13.80 -3.67 7.60
N GLN A 71 -15.09 -3.40 7.69
CA GLN A 71 -15.81 -2.64 6.67
C GLN A 71 -15.26 -1.23 6.53
N GLN A 72 -15.00 -0.55 7.63
CA GLN A 72 -14.44 0.81 7.62
C GLN A 72 -13.07 0.85 6.96
N VAL A 73 -12.17 -0.08 7.34
CA VAL A 73 -10.81 -0.18 6.77
C VAL A 73 -10.86 -0.52 5.27
N THR A 74 -11.77 -1.39 4.87
CA THR A 74 -11.95 -1.79 3.47
C THR A 74 -12.44 -0.62 2.64
N GLN A 75 -13.49 0.08 3.09
CA GLN A 75 -14.02 1.26 2.42
C GLN A 75 -12.99 2.39 2.30
N GLU A 76 -12.23 2.65 3.38
CA GLU A 76 -11.16 3.65 3.35
C GLU A 76 -10.08 3.30 2.32
N ARG A 77 -9.72 2.02 2.20
CA ARG A 77 -8.78 1.55 1.17
C ARG A 77 -9.33 1.71 -0.23
N GLU A 78 -10.57 1.32 -0.46
CA GLU A 78 -11.24 1.48 -1.76
C GLU A 78 -11.30 2.95 -2.17
N LEU A 79 -11.67 3.85 -1.25
CA LEU A 79 -11.69 5.29 -1.52
C LEU A 79 -10.29 5.83 -1.83
N LYS A 80 -9.24 5.37 -1.12
CA LYS A 80 -7.85 5.72 -1.42
C LYS A 80 -7.42 5.21 -2.80
N GLU A 81 -7.74 3.97 -3.14
CA GLU A 81 -7.44 3.41 -4.48
C GLU A 81 -8.13 4.19 -5.59
N LEU A 82 -9.40 4.57 -5.40
CA LEU A 82 -10.12 5.42 -6.36
C LEU A 82 -9.48 6.81 -6.48
N SER A 83 -8.99 7.37 -5.37
CA SER A 83 -8.28 8.67 -5.34
C SER A 83 -6.91 8.61 -6.01
N PHE A 84 -6.33 7.43 -6.20
CA PHE A 84 -5.01 7.24 -6.80
C PHE A 84 -5.06 6.95 -8.31
N ARG A 85 -6.24 6.81 -8.90
CA ARG A 85 -6.39 6.56 -10.33
C ARG A 85 -6.71 7.85 -11.10
N ASP A 86 -6.16 7.95 -12.30
CA ASP A 86 -6.56 8.94 -13.29
C ASP A 86 -7.82 8.47 -13.98
N LYS A 87 -8.87 9.32 -14.01
CA LYS A 87 -10.20 8.94 -14.51
C LYS A 87 -10.23 8.68 -16.01
N LEU A 88 -9.36 9.34 -16.78
CA LEU A 88 -9.33 9.19 -18.23
C LEU A 88 -8.60 7.93 -18.65
N THR A 89 -7.42 7.69 -18.06
CA THR A 89 -6.49 6.65 -18.50
C THR A 89 -6.54 5.37 -17.69
N GLY A 90 -7.06 5.44 -16.45
CA GLY A 90 -7.06 4.34 -15.49
C GLY A 90 -5.68 4.06 -14.86
N LEU A 91 -4.64 4.77 -15.28
CA LEU A 91 -3.32 4.68 -14.68
C LEU A 91 -3.30 5.29 -13.27
N TYR A 92 -2.29 4.99 -12.47
CA TYR A 92 -2.10 5.70 -11.22
C TYR A 92 -1.75 7.17 -11.48
N ASN A 93 -2.36 8.07 -10.72
CA ASN A 93 -2.15 9.50 -10.87
C ASN A 93 -0.89 9.99 -10.15
N ARG A 94 -0.59 11.30 -10.30
CA ARG A 94 0.56 11.95 -9.67
C ARG A 94 0.60 11.76 -8.15
N ASN A 95 -0.55 11.87 -7.48
CA ASN A 95 -0.63 11.75 -6.02
C ASN A 95 -0.15 10.37 -5.54
N TYR A 96 -0.49 9.32 -6.28
CA TYR A 96 0.02 7.97 -6.02
C TYR A 96 1.54 7.91 -6.15
N LEU A 97 2.09 8.46 -7.26
CA LEU A 97 3.53 8.48 -7.49
C LEU A 97 4.27 9.19 -6.33
N GLU A 98 3.84 10.39 -5.97
CA GLU A 98 4.45 11.17 -4.88
C GLU A 98 4.38 10.45 -3.53
N THR A 99 3.25 9.80 -3.25
CA THR A 99 3.08 9.00 -2.03
C THR A 99 4.01 7.79 -2.00
N ARG A 100 4.22 7.15 -3.15
CA ARG A 100 5.14 6.01 -3.28
C ARG A 100 6.59 6.46 -3.21
N MET A 101 6.99 7.52 -3.90
CA MET A 101 8.35 8.04 -3.87
C MET A 101 8.83 8.40 -2.46
N ARG A 102 7.94 8.91 -1.60
CA ARG A 102 8.27 9.16 -0.18
C ARG A 102 8.59 7.87 0.61
N ARG A 103 8.12 6.71 0.14
CA ARG A 103 8.40 5.40 0.76
C ARG A 103 9.64 4.70 0.18
N PHE A 104 10.11 5.10 -1.01
CA PHE A 104 11.31 4.56 -1.67
C PHE A 104 12.64 4.93 -1.00
N VAL A 105 12.63 5.32 0.26
CA VAL A 105 13.84 5.72 1.01
C VAL A 105 14.57 4.51 1.61
N ARG A 106 14.07 3.28 1.42
CA ARG A 106 14.70 2.07 1.95
C ARG A 106 15.67 1.47 0.94
N ALA A 107 16.85 1.06 1.43
CA ALA A 107 17.93 0.48 0.61
C ALA A 107 17.51 -0.76 -0.21
N ASP A 108 16.49 -1.50 0.26
CA ASP A 108 15.97 -2.71 -0.39
C ASP A 108 15.14 -2.42 -1.66
N ASP A 109 14.76 -1.16 -1.88
CA ASP A 109 13.98 -0.73 -3.04
C ASP A 109 14.87 -0.35 -4.24
N PHE A 110 16.19 -0.46 -4.13
CA PHE A 110 17.13 -0.09 -5.18
C PHE A 110 17.89 -1.32 -5.77
N PRO A 111 18.22 -1.26 -7.06
CA PRO A 111 18.06 -0.17 -8.01
C PRO A 111 16.62 -0.05 -8.56
N ALA A 112 16.10 1.20 -8.66
CA ALA A 112 14.83 1.52 -9.29
C ALA A 112 15.06 2.34 -10.57
N SER A 113 14.23 2.14 -11.59
CA SER A 113 14.28 2.91 -12.84
C SER A 113 13.05 3.80 -12.95
N LEU A 114 13.26 5.06 -13.31
CA LEU A 114 12.22 6.01 -13.63
C LEU A 114 12.26 6.31 -15.14
N ILE A 115 11.13 6.07 -15.80
CA ILE A 115 10.99 6.34 -17.24
C ILE A 115 9.97 7.48 -17.37
N MET A 116 10.36 8.55 -18.07
CA MET A 116 9.44 9.61 -18.47
C MET A 116 9.12 9.45 -19.95
N ALA A 117 7.84 9.48 -20.28
CA ALA A 117 7.34 9.48 -21.66
C ALA A 117 6.41 10.66 -21.85
N ASP A 118 6.45 11.27 -23.04
CA ASP A 118 5.56 12.37 -23.43
C ASP A 118 4.78 12.02 -24.69
N CYS A 119 3.56 12.55 -24.79
CA CYS A 119 2.66 12.31 -25.90
C CYS A 119 2.76 13.44 -26.94
N ASN A 120 3.65 13.26 -27.92
CA ASN A 120 3.85 14.24 -28.97
C ASN A 120 2.56 14.51 -29.78
N TYR A 121 2.39 15.75 -30.21
CA TYR A 121 1.30 16.19 -31.07
C TYR A 121 -0.11 16.15 -30.44
N LEU A 122 -0.27 15.88 -29.14
CA LEU A 122 -1.61 15.87 -28.50
C LEU A 122 -2.35 17.19 -28.72
N LYS A 123 -1.66 18.34 -28.58
CA LYS A 123 -2.26 19.64 -28.84
C LYS A 123 -2.78 19.75 -30.28
N ARG A 124 -1.99 19.29 -31.26
CA ARG A 124 -2.41 19.31 -32.68
C ARG A 124 -3.63 18.43 -32.91
N VAL A 125 -3.71 17.27 -32.30
CA VAL A 125 -4.88 16.38 -32.37
C VAL A 125 -6.09 17.09 -31.79
N ASN A 126 -5.97 17.71 -30.60
CA ASN A 126 -7.04 18.46 -29.97
C ASN A 126 -7.54 19.62 -30.86
N ASP A 127 -6.59 20.41 -31.42
CA ASP A 127 -6.92 21.58 -32.23
C ASP A 127 -7.55 21.20 -33.59
N THR A 128 -7.24 20.01 -34.13
CA THR A 128 -7.67 19.58 -35.47
C THR A 128 -8.91 18.68 -35.42
N MET A 129 -8.98 17.79 -34.42
CA MET A 129 -9.99 16.73 -34.35
C MET A 129 -10.90 16.84 -33.11
N GLY A 130 -10.58 17.75 -32.19
CA GLY A 130 -11.30 17.92 -30.93
C GLY A 130 -10.75 17.13 -29.76
N HIS A 131 -11.14 17.54 -28.56
CA HIS A 131 -10.63 16.96 -27.29
C HIS A 131 -10.96 15.48 -27.12
N GLU A 132 -12.08 15.00 -27.67
CA GLU A 132 -12.45 13.59 -27.61
C GLU A 132 -11.40 12.68 -28.28
N TYR A 133 -10.82 13.13 -29.40
CA TYR A 133 -9.75 12.37 -30.06
C TYR A 133 -8.42 12.43 -29.29
N GLY A 134 -8.14 13.55 -28.62
CA GLY A 134 -7.00 13.64 -27.72
C GLY A 134 -7.15 12.69 -26.53
N ASP A 135 -8.34 12.60 -25.97
CA ASP A 135 -8.65 11.68 -24.87
C ASP A 135 -8.50 10.21 -25.31
N LEU A 136 -9.01 9.86 -26.49
CA LEU A 136 -8.81 8.54 -27.08
C LEU A 136 -7.33 8.21 -27.32
N MET A 137 -6.55 9.20 -27.77
CA MET A 137 -5.09 9.04 -27.96
C MET A 137 -4.41 8.74 -26.60
N LEU A 138 -4.73 9.50 -25.54
CA LEU A 138 -4.20 9.28 -24.19
C LEU A 138 -4.59 7.90 -23.64
N GLN A 139 -5.83 7.49 -23.82
CA GLN A 139 -6.31 6.16 -23.42
C GLN A 139 -5.58 5.03 -24.14
N ARG A 140 -5.30 5.18 -25.45
CA ARG A 140 -4.55 4.18 -26.22
C ARG A 140 -3.10 4.09 -25.74
N VAL A 141 -2.45 5.24 -25.53
CA VAL A 141 -1.08 5.27 -24.97
C VAL A 141 -1.04 4.59 -23.61
N ALA A 142 -1.98 4.93 -22.72
CA ALA A 142 -2.06 4.32 -21.40
C ALA A 142 -2.21 2.80 -21.47
N ARG A 143 -3.03 2.30 -22.40
CA ARG A 143 -3.23 0.86 -22.61
C ARG A 143 -1.95 0.19 -23.14
N CYS A 144 -1.29 0.80 -24.14
CA CYS A 144 0.00 0.30 -24.62
C CYS A 144 1.04 0.20 -23.51
N ILE A 145 1.06 1.17 -22.59
CA ILE A 145 1.94 1.17 -21.43
C ILE A 145 1.61 0.00 -20.49
N GLN A 146 0.34 -0.18 -20.15
CA GLN A 146 -0.11 -1.29 -19.29
C GLN A 146 0.26 -2.65 -19.89
N ASP A 147 0.06 -2.82 -21.19
CA ASP A 147 0.34 -4.07 -21.91
C ASP A 147 1.84 -4.36 -22.03
N SER A 148 2.68 -3.30 -22.09
CA SER A 148 4.13 -3.42 -22.23
C SER A 148 4.86 -3.73 -20.92
N ILE A 149 4.18 -3.58 -19.76
CA ILE A 149 4.78 -3.76 -18.43
C ILE A 149 3.98 -4.82 -17.66
N PRO A 150 4.01 -6.08 -18.05
CA PRO A 150 3.07 -7.11 -17.60
C PRO A 150 3.15 -7.45 -16.11
N GLN A 151 4.14 -6.98 -15.39
CA GLN A 151 4.31 -7.27 -13.95
C GLN A 151 4.93 -6.13 -13.16
N ALA A 152 5.10 -4.96 -13.73
CA ALA A 152 5.52 -3.82 -12.95
C ALA A 152 4.38 -3.42 -12.00
N PRO A 153 4.64 -3.39 -10.70
CA PRO A 153 3.57 -3.16 -9.76
C PRO A 153 2.90 -1.80 -9.92
N TRP A 154 3.46 -0.87 -10.72
CA TRP A 154 2.94 0.51 -10.73
C TRP A 154 3.23 1.34 -11.99
N PRO A 155 2.50 1.18 -13.10
CA PRO A 155 2.48 2.20 -14.13
C PRO A 155 1.72 3.43 -13.60
N CYS A 156 2.40 4.57 -13.48
CA CYS A 156 1.81 5.83 -13.08
C CYS A 156 1.61 6.73 -14.29
N GLY A 157 0.41 7.28 -14.47
CA GLY A 157 0.13 8.33 -15.42
C GLY A 157 0.04 9.68 -14.72
N TRP A 158 0.44 10.74 -15.39
CA TRP A 158 0.28 12.10 -14.91
C TRP A 158 -0.77 12.82 -15.77
N ALA A 159 -1.61 13.65 -15.16
CA ALA A 159 -2.55 14.47 -15.87
C ALA A 159 -1.82 15.42 -16.84
N GLY A 160 -2.04 15.25 -18.14
CA GLY A 160 -1.36 15.94 -19.21
C GLY A 160 -0.67 14.98 -20.15
N THR A 161 0.38 15.42 -20.80
CA THR A 161 1.09 14.72 -21.86
C THR A 161 2.19 13.77 -21.36
N SER A 162 2.49 13.74 -20.05
CA SER A 162 3.67 13.04 -19.52
C SER A 162 3.30 11.84 -18.67
N PHE A 163 3.97 10.71 -18.91
CA PHE A 163 3.82 9.47 -18.15
C PHE A 163 5.15 9.16 -17.46
N SER A 164 5.10 8.75 -16.19
CA SER A 164 6.26 8.29 -15.46
C SER A 164 6.04 6.89 -14.90
N PHE A 165 7.08 6.05 -14.98
CA PHE A 165 7.05 4.68 -14.52
C PHE A 165 8.19 4.44 -13.55
N SER A 166 7.92 3.66 -12.52
CA SER A 166 8.94 3.12 -11.63
C SER A 166 8.83 1.60 -11.64
N ALA A 167 9.89 0.93 -12.03
CA ALA A 167 9.98 -0.52 -11.93
C ALA A 167 11.09 -0.89 -10.95
N PRO A 168 10.86 -1.82 -9.99
CA PRO A 168 11.95 -2.44 -9.27
C PRO A 168 12.79 -3.21 -10.27
N SER A 169 14.12 -3.07 -10.20
CA SER A 169 15.03 -3.74 -11.13
C SER A 169 15.15 -5.22 -10.79
N ALA A 170 14.19 -6.00 -11.26
CA ALA A 170 14.34 -7.44 -11.44
C ALA A 170 14.49 -7.77 -12.93
N LEU A 171 15.22 -6.94 -13.68
CA LEU A 171 15.73 -7.37 -14.98
C LEU A 171 17.02 -8.15 -14.71
N PRO A 172 17.10 -9.42 -15.16
CA PRO A 172 18.36 -10.14 -15.11
C PRO A 172 19.39 -9.31 -15.87
N THR A 173 20.47 -8.95 -15.21
CA THR A 173 21.62 -8.31 -15.83
C THR A 173 22.05 -9.19 -16.98
N ARG A 174 21.83 -8.73 -18.22
CA ARG A 174 22.43 -9.35 -19.38
C ARG A 174 23.93 -9.44 -19.11
N PRO A 175 24.56 -10.63 -19.16
CA PRO A 175 26.00 -10.72 -18.97
C PRO A 175 26.64 -9.81 -20.01
N ARG A 176 27.55 -8.93 -19.58
CA ARG A 176 28.37 -8.14 -20.48
C ARG A 176 29.09 -9.10 -21.43
N PRO A 177 29.06 -8.87 -22.74
CA PRO A 177 29.90 -9.63 -23.64
C PRO A 177 31.34 -9.46 -23.17
N SER A 178 32.00 -10.57 -22.89
CA SER A 178 33.42 -10.60 -22.57
C SER A 178 34.17 -9.88 -23.70
N SER A 179 34.95 -8.87 -23.33
CA SER A 179 35.87 -8.18 -24.27
C SER A 179 36.72 -9.22 -24.98
N PRO A 180 36.92 -9.12 -26.30
CA PRO A 180 37.86 -9.99 -26.98
C PRO A 180 39.25 -9.73 -26.43
N ALA A 181 39.92 -10.81 -26.04
CA ALA A 181 41.30 -10.81 -25.62
C ALA A 181 42.15 -10.17 -26.74
N SER A 182 42.93 -9.16 -26.38
CA SER A 182 43.94 -8.59 -27.23
C SER A 182 44.94 -9.69 -27.62
N ALA A 183 44.88 -10.14 -28.87
CA ALA A 183 45.97 -10.91 -29.47
C ALA A 183 47.08 -9.92 -29.81
N SER A 184 48.20 -10.03 -29.09
CA SER A 184 49.48 -9.43 -29.46
C SER A 184 50.15 -10.30 -30.50
N VAL A 185 50.51 -9.71 -31.64
CA VAL A 185 51.59 -10.11 -32.52
C VAL A 185 52.58 -8.98 -32.56
#